data_09c591a7e78a1d2ca538c53ed8b017c7
#
_entry.id   09c591a7e78a1d2ca538c53ed8b017c7
#
_cell.length_a   1.000
_cell.length_b   1.000
_cell.length_c   1.000
_cell.angle_alpha   90.00
_cell.angle_beta   90.00
_cell.angle_gamma   90.00
#
_symmetry.space_group_name_H-M   'P 1'
#
loop_
_entity.id
_entity.type
_entity.pdbx_description
1 polymer ?
#
loop_
_entity_poly.entity_id
_entity_poly.type
_entity_poly.pdbx_seq_one_letter_code
_entity_poly.pdbx_strand_id
1 'polypeptide(L)'
;MKILLAEDEKALSSAEVAVLRHFGYEVTAAYDGEEALQYAQQDSYDCIVLDIMMPKMDGIEVLKHIRKSGDVTPVIMLTAKAEIDDRITGLDAGADDYLTKPFAMGELLARIRSMTRRAGAFTPKELKLGNVSLNVEEQELSSASAIRLGSKETKLMKFLMLHEGKEMDTQEILRHVWDDEPDISKDIVWMYISFLKEKLESIHGNIMIEGTQGGSYTLVRK
;
A
#
# COMPACT_ATOMS: atom_id res chain seq x y z
N MET A 1 2.14 7.84 -5.25
CA MET A 1 1.27 6.66 -5.41
C MET A 1 1.02 6.44 -6.89
N LYS A 2 1.24 5.21 -7.35
CA LYS A 2 1.17 4.83 -8.77
C LYS A 2 -0.09 4.00 -9.03
N ILE A 3 -0.89 4.42 -10.02
CA ILE A 3 -2.16 3.80 -10.38
C ILE A 3 -2.09 3.29 -11.82
N LEU A 4 -2.54 2.07 -12.06
CA LEU A 4 -2.87 1.59 -13.40
C LEU A 4 -4.37 1.82 -13.63
N LEU A 5 -4.72 2.56 -14.68
CA LEU A 5 -6.09 2.78 -15.11
C LEU A 5 -6.30 2.13 -16.48
N ALA A 6 -7.19 1.16 -16.56
CA ALA A 6 -7.58 0.50 -17.80
C ALA A 6 -9.01 0.88 -18.17
N GLU A 7 -9.16 1.63 -19.26
CA GLU A 7 -10.42 2.16 -19.79
C GLU A 7 -10.28 2.32 -21.31
N ASP A 8 -11.13 1.65 -22.09
CA ASP A 8 -11.02 1.62 -23.55
C ASP A 8 -11.53 2.89 -24.23
N GLU A 9 -12.44 3.62 -23.59
CA GLU A 9 -12.90 4.90 -24.10
C GLU A 9 -11.86 6.00 -23.85
N LYS A 10 -11.04 6.30 -24.85
CA LYS A 10 -9.89 7.24 -24.73
C LYS A 10 -10.25 8.61 -24.19
N ALA A 11 -11.44 9.14 -24.51
CA ALA A 11 -11.89 10.44 -24.02
C ALA A 11 -12.15 10.39 -22.51
N LEU A 12 -12.83 9.34 -22.04
CA LEU A 12 -13.10 9.09 -20.64
C LEU A 12 -11.80 8.84 -19.87
N SER A 13 -10.97 7.90 -20.34
CA SER A 13 -9.64 7.62 -19.78
C SER A 13 -8.80 8.88 -19.63
N SER A 14 -8.74 9.74 -20.66
CA SER A 14 -7.96 10.98 -20.59
C SER A 14 -8.49 11.95 -19.52
N ALA A 15 -9.79 12.04 -19.34
CA ALA A 15 -10.41 12.87 -18.30
C ALA A 15 -10.12 12.33 -16.90
N GLU A 16 -10.24 11.01 -16.71
CA GLU A 16 -9.95 10.34 -15.44
C GLU A 16 -8.47 10.47 -15.06
N VAL A 17 -7.55 10.23 -16.02
CA VAL A 17 -6.10 10.42 -15.83
C VAL A 17 -5.77 11.86 -15.43
N ALA A 18 -6.38 12.85 -16.09
CA ALA A 18 -6.14 14.27 -15.76
C ALA A 18 -6.56 14.60 -14.32
N VAL A 19 -7.72 14.10 -13.88
CA VAL A 19 -8.20 14.29 -12.51
C VAL A 19 -7.30 13.56 -11.51
N LEU A 20 -6.96 12.30 -11.75
CA LEU A 20 -6.08 11.52 -10.84
C LEU A 20 -4.72 12.21 -10.70
N ARG A 21 -4.11 12.66 -11.80
CA ARG A 21 -2.82 13.40 -11.76
C ARG A 21 -2.93 14.73 -11.02
N HIS A 22 -4.05 15.45 -11.18
CA HIS A 22 -4.30 16.68 -10.41
C HIS A 22 -4.30 16.44 -8.89
N PHE A 23 -4.75 15.26 -8.44
CA PHE A 23 -4.71 14.86 -7.04
C PHE A 23 -3.39 14.19 -6.61
N GLY A 24 -2.34 14.27 -7.44
CA GLY A 24 -0.99 13.86 -7.09
C GLY A 24 -0.68 12.37 -7.31
N TYR A 25 -1.50 11.65 -8.07
CA TYR A 25 -1.22 10.27 -8.46
C TYR A 25 -0.35 10.21 -9.72
N GLU A 26 0.59 9.28 -9.77
CA GLU A 26 1.23 8.86 -11.00
C GLU A 26 0.31 7.84 -11.69
N VAL A 27 -0.05 8.07 -12.94
CA VAL A 27 -1.06 7.24 -13.64
C VAL A 27 -0.49 6.70 -14.93
N THR A 28 -0.52 5.36 -15.06
CA THR A 28 -0.33 4.62 -16.30
C THR A 28 -1.72 4.30 -16.87
N ALA A 29 -1.97 4.67 -18.12
CA ALA A 29 -3.24 4.37 -18.79
C ALA A 29 -3.06 3.17 -19.73
N ALA A 30 -4.01 2.23 -19.73
CA ALA A 30 -4.16 1.14 -20.67
C ALA A 30 -5.52 1.29 -21.38
N TYR A 31 -5.60 0.90 -22.64
CA TYR A 31 -6.80 1.06 -23.46
C TYR A 31 -7.42 -0.26 -23.90
N ASP A 32 -6.86 -1.36 -23.44
CA ASP A 32 -7.42 -2.70 -23.57
C ASP A 32 -6.86 -3.63 -22.49
N GLY A 33 -7.45 -4.83 -22.36
CA GLY A 33 -7.07 -5.75 -21.28
C GLY A 33 -5.71 -6.37 -21.46
N GLU A 34 -5.22 -6.57 -22.71
CA GLU A 34 -3.86 -7.08 -22.95
C GLU A 34 -2.80 -6.08 -22.53
N GLU A 35 -3.00 -4.80 -22.87
CA GLU A 35 -2.13 -3.70 -22.45
C GLU A 35 -2.15 -3.56 -20.93
N ALA A 36 -3.32 -3.64 -20.30
CA ALA A 36 -3.47 -3.58 -18.84
C ALA A 36 -2.70 -4.72 -18.15
N LEU A 37 -2.84 -5.95 -18.65
CA LEU A 37 -2.11 -7.11 -18.11
C LEU A 37 -0.60 -6.96 -18.28
N GLN A 38 -0.16 -6.49 -19.45
CA GLN A 38 1.26 -6.25 -19.71
C GLN A 38 1.85 -5.24 -18.72
N TYR A 39 1.18 -4.11 -18.50
CA TYR A 39 1.66 -3.11 -17.53
C TYR A 39 1.65 -3.63 -16.10
N ALA A 40 0.62 -4.37 -15.69
CA ALA A 40 0.56 -4.96 -14.37
C ALA A 40 1.70 -5.97 -14.09
N GLN A 41 2.18 -6.65 -15.14
CA GLN A 41 3.30 -7.60 -15.03
C GLN A 41 4.68 -6.92 -15.06
N GLN A 42 4.80 -5.76 -15.71
CA GLN A 42 6.08 -5.07 -15.89
C GLN A 42 6.42 -4.11 -14.75
N ASP A 43 5.42 -3.66 -14.00
CA ASP A 43 5.60 -2.61 -13.00
C ASP A 43 4.73 -2.90 -11.75
N SER A 44 5.03 -2.19 -10.66
CA SER A 44 4.27 -2.28 -9.42
C SER A 44 3.36 -1.07 -9.25
N TYR A 45 2.12 -1.31 -8.85
CA TYR A 45 1.09 -0.29 -8.63
C TYR A 45 0.57 -0.34 -7.20
N ASP A 46 0.14 0.82 -6.69
CA ASP A 46 -0.51 0.91 -5.38
C ASP A 46 -2.01 0.57 -5.47
N CYS A 47 -2.59 0.75 -6.65
CA CYS A 47 -3.97 0.40 -6.98
C CYS A 47 -4.13 0.22 -8.49
N ILE A 48 -4.98 -0.72 -8.88
CA ILE A 48 -5.38 -0.95 -10.27
C ILE A 48 -6.87 -0.66 -10.40
N VAL A 49 -7.25 0.12 -11.41
CA VAL A 49 -8.64 0.41 -11.77
C VAL A 49 -8.90 -0.20 -13.14
N LEU A 50 -9.82 -1.16 -13.22
CA LEU A 50 -10.11 -1.92 -14.42
C LEU A 50 -11.56 -1.74 -14.84
N ASP A 51 -11.80 -1.27 -16.06
CA ASP A 51 -13.10 -1.47 -16.69
C ASP A 51 -13.31 -2.97 -16.99
N ILE A 52 -14.53 -3.47 -16.74
CA ILE A 52 -14.90 -4.83 -17.13
C ILE A 52 -14.96 -4.96 -18.65
N MET A 53 -15.60 -4.00 -19.32
CA MET A 53 -15.89 -4.06 -20.75
C MET A 53 -14.74 -3.48 -21.57
N MET A 54 -13.68 -4.26 -21.78
CA MET A 54 -12.55 -3.85 -22.62
C MET A 54 -12.36 -4.78 -23.81
N PRO A 55 -11.83 -4.29 -24.94
CA PRO A 55 -11.48 -5.13 -26.08
C PRO A 55 -10.28 -6.03 -25.79
N LYS A 56 -10.13 -7.09 -26.59
CA LYS A 56 -9.11 -8.15 -26.55
C LYS A 56 -9.19 -9.05 -25.32
N MET A 57 -9.20 -8.51 -24.12
CA MET A 57 -9.32 -9.22 -22.85
C MET A 57 -10.20 -8.38 -21.92
N ASP A 58 -11.21 -8.99 -21.31
CA ASP A 58 -12.07 -8.29 -20.36
C ASP A 58 -11.36 -8.05 -19.00
N GLY A 59 -11.86 -7.09 -18.21
CA GLY A 59 -11.23 -6.74 -16.94
C GLY A 59 -11.25 -7.86 -15.90
N ILE A 60 -12.23 -8.77 -15.97
CA ILE A 60 -12.32 -9.94 -15.07
C ILE A 60 -11.22 -10.95 -15.41
N GLU A 61 -10.96 -11.16 -16.71
CA GLU A 61 -9.85 -12.03 -17.15
C GLU A 61 -8.50 -11.42 -16.75
N VAL A 62 -8.31 -10.11 -16.93
CA VAL A 62 -7.11 -9.39 -16.45
C VAL A 62 -6.91 -9.62 -14.96
N LEU A 63 -7.95 -9.40 -14.14
CA LEU A 63 -7.91 -9.63 -12.69
C LEU A 63 -7.51 -11.06 -12.34
N LYS A 64 -8.11 -12.07 -12.98
CA LYS A 64 -7.77 -13.47 -12.76
C LYS A 64 -6.30 -13.76 -13.03
N HIS A 65 -5.72 -13.18 -14.09
CA HIS A 65 -4.31 -13.33 -14.41
C HIS A 65 -3.40 -12.66 -13.36
N ILE A 66 -3.75 -11.45 -12.91
CA ILE A 66 -3.04 -10.74 -11.84
C ILE A 66 -3.05 -11.59 -10.56
N ARG A 67 -4.19 -12.11 -10.13
CA ARG A 67 -4.29 -12.94 -8.92
C ARG A 67 -3.57 -14.28 -9.04
N LYS A 68 -3.60 -14.90 -10.23
CA LYS A 68 -2.88 -16.15 -10.51
C LYS A 68 -1.36 -16.00 -10.43
N SER A 69 -0.82 -14.81 -10.71
CA SER A 69 0.61 -14.51 -10.53
C SER A 69 1.02 -14.28 -9.06
N GLY A 70 0.04 -14.28 -8.13
CA GLY A 70 0.28 -14.00 -6.71
C GLY A 70 0.27 -12.51 -6.37
N ASP A 71 -0.03 -11.64 -7.33
CA ASP A 71 -0.14 -10.20 -7.08
C ASP A 71 -1.44 -9.91 -6.32
N VAL A 72 -1.30 -9.26 -5.17
CA VAL A 72 -2.38 -8.86 -4.25
C VAL A 72 -2.66 -7.35 -4.31
N THR A 73 -2.13 -6.65 -5.31
CA THR A 73 -2.40 -5.21 -5.52
C THR A 73 -3.91 -4.95 -5.49
N PRO A 74 -4.39 -3.96 -4.73
CA PRO A 74 -5.80 -3.62 -4.68
C PRO A 74 -6.39 -3.30 -6.05
N VAL A 75 -7.53 -3.92 -6.38
CA VAL A 75 -8.21 -3.74 -7.67
C VAL A 75 -9.62 -3.22 -7.48
N ILE A 76 -9.94 -2.09 -8.14
CA ILE A 76 -11.30 -1.56 -8.31
C ILE A 76 -11.80 -1.93 -9.70
N MET A 77 -12.94 -2.62 -9.76
CA MET A 77 -13.61 -2.90 -11.02
C MET A 77 -14.62 -1.80 -11.35
N LEU A 78 -14.56 -1.26 -12.56
CA LEU A 78 -15.58 -0.37 -13.10
C LEU A 78 -16.61 -1.20 -13.86
N THR A 79 -17.92 -1.05 -13.56
CA THR A 79 -18.97 -1.89 -14.16
C THR A 79 -20.17 -1.08 -14.57
N ALA A 80 -20.86 -1.47 -15.64
CA ALA A 80 -22.15 -0.91 -16.00
C ALA A 80 -23.25 -1.43 -15.05
N LYS A 81 -24.28 -0.63 -14.78
CA LYS A 81 -25.33 -0.86 -13.78
C LYS A 81 -26.18 -2.14 -14.01
N ALA A 82 -26.11 -2.76 -15.19
CA ALA A 82 -26.97 -3.88 -15.60
C ALA A 82 -26.41 -5.27 -15.20
N GLU A 83 -25.17 -5.35 -14.70
CA GLU A 83 -24.46 -6.63 -14.56
C GLU A 83 -24.24 -6.99 -13.09
N ILE A 84 -25.36 -7.19 -12.35
CA ILE A 84 -25.31 -7.68 -10.95
C ILE A 84 -24.63 -9.07 -10.89
N ASP A 85 -24.80 -9.89 -11.93
CA ASP A 85 -24.16 -11.21 -12.00
C ASP A 85 -22.63 -11.11 -12.20
N ASP A 86 -22.12 -10.08 -12.88
CA ASP A 86 -20.69 -9.83 -12.99
C ASP A 86 -20.04 -9.39 -11.68
N ARG A 87 -20.81 -8.74 -10.78
CA ARG A 87 -20.33 -8.38 -9.45
C ARG A 87 -20.09 -9.61 -8.57
N ILE A 88 -20.90 -10.65 -8.71
CA ILE A 88 -20.75 -11.92 -7.99
C ILE A 88 -19.54 -12.65 -8.56
N THR A 89 -19.46 -12.76 -9.89
CA THR A 89 -18.34 -13.41 -10.59
C THR A 89 -17.00 -12.73 -10.32
N GLY A 90 -16.99 -11.42 -10.21
CA GLY A 90 -15.78 -10.65 -9.98
C GLY A 90 -15.33 -10.64 -8.50
N LEU A 91 -16.26 -10.70 -7.52
CA LEU A 91 -15.91 -10.92 -6.11
C LEU A 91 -15.23 -12.28 -5.94
N ASP A 92 -15.74 -13.31 -6.61
CA ASP A 92 -15.13 -14.64 -6.64
C ASP A 92 -13.78 -14.63 -7.40
N ALA A 93 -13.58 -13.69 -8.34
CA ALA A 93 -12.32 -13.49 -9.05
C ALA A 93 -11.25 -12.73 -8.23
N GLY A 94 -11.60 -12.18 -7.06
CA GLY A 94 -10.66 -11.54 -6.14
C GLY A 94 -10.53 -10.02 -6.31
N ALA A 95 -11.57 -9.33 -6.81
CA ALA A 95 -11.64 -7.87 -6.77
C ALA A 95 -11.82 -7.36 -5.33
N ASP A 96 -11.25 -6.21 -5.03
CA ASP A 96 -11.32 -5.62 -3.69
C ASP A 96 -12.48 -4.63 -3.56
N ASP A 97 -12.89 -4.00 -4.66
CA ASP A 97 -14.03 -3.06 -4.70
C ASP A 97 -14.65 -2.97 -6.11
N TYR A 98 -15.87 -2.43 -6.17
CA TYR A 98 -16.64 -2.21 -7.40
C TYR A 98 -17.20 -0.79 -7.42
N LEU A 99 -17.14 -0.16 -8.60
CA LEU A 99 -17.71 1.15 -8.84
C LEU A 99 -18.58 1.11 -10.10
N THR A 100 -19.87 1.44 -9.94
CA THR A 100 -20.83 1.39 -11.06
C THR A 100 -20.78 2.67 -11.89
N LYS A 101 -20.68 2.53 -13.19
CA LYS A 101 -20.83 3.62 -14.16
C LYS A 101 -22.31 4.01 -14.35
N PRO A 102 -22.65 5.31 -14.44
CA PRO A 102 -21.75 6.46 -14.29
C PRO A 102 -21.44 6.77 -12.81
N PHE A 103 -20.22 7.18 -12.52
CA PHE A 103 -19.77 7.54 -11.17
C PHE A 103 -19.20 8.95 -11.11
N ALA A 104 -19.18 9.52 -9.92
CA ALA A 104 -18.48 10.78 -9.67
C ALA A 104 -16.98 10.50 -9.43
N MET A 105 -16.09 11.31 -10.04
CA MET A 105 -14.64 11.18 -9.80
C MET A 105 -14.25 11.26 -8.31
N GLY A 106 -15.01 12.04 -7.52
CA GLY A 106 -14.84 12.10 -6.07
C GLY A 106 -15.05 10.75 -5.37
N GLU A 107 -15.95 9.90 -5.89
CA GLU A 107 -16.19 8.55 -5.38
C GLU A 107 -15.01 7.63 -5.72
N LEU A 108 -14.54 7.60 -6.95
CA LEU A 108 -13.35 6.85 -7.37
C LEU A 108 -12.14 7.22 -6.51
N LEU A 109 -11.88 8.53 -6.34
CA LEU A 109 -10.80 9.03 -5.48
C LEU A 109 -10.95 8.58 -4.01
N ALA A 110 -12.18 8.57 -3.48
CA ALA A 110 -12.42 8.12 -2.11
C ALA A 110 -12.15 6.61 -1.94
N ARG A 111 -12.52 5.80 -2.93
CA ARG A 111 -12.28 4.36 -2.96
C ARG A 111 -10.79 4.04 -3.10
N ILE A 112 -10.08 4.69 -4.04
CA ILE A 112 -8.63 4.58 -4.18
C ILE A 112 -7.95 4.89 -2.84
N ARG A 113 -8.27 6.04 -2.21
CA ARG A 113 -7.73 6.38 -0.89
C ARG A 113 -8.06 5.33 0.18
N SER A 114 -9.27 4.78 0.17
CA SER A 114 -9.68 3.76 1.14
C SER A 114 -8.89 2.46 0.98
N MET A 115 -8.62 2.05 -0.24
CA MET A 115 -7.95 0.79 -0.57
C MET A 115 -6.44 0.91 -0.42
N THR A 116 -5.86 1.99 -0.91
CA THR A 116 -4.43 2.27 -0.74
C THR A 116 -4.08 2.64 0.70
N ARG A 117 -5.06 3.18 1.46
CA ARG A 117 -4.96 3.30 2.90
C ARG A 117 -4.88 1.93 3.60
N ARG A 118 -5.48 0.86 3.05
CA ARG A 118 -5.36 -0.51 3.60
C ARG A 118 -3.98 -1.12 3.36
N ALA A 119 -3.29 -0.78 2.28
CA ALA A 119 -1.88 -1.18 2.07
C ALA A 119 -0.90 -0.40 2.98
N GLY A 120 -1.28 0.78 3.48
CA GLY A 120 -0.45 1.64 4.32
C GLY A 120 -1.14 2.33 5.50
N ALA A 121 -2.45 2.19 5.72
CA ALA A 121 -3.19 2.99 6.71
C ALA A 121 -4.49 2.42 7.30
N PHE A 122 -4.75 1.11 7.27
CA PHE A 122 -5.43 0.53 8.41
C PHE A 122 -4.32 0.13 9.41
N THR A 123 -3.64 1.13 9.92
CA THR A 123 -2.96 0.91 11.17
C THR A 123 -4.09 0.86 12.20
N PRO A 124 -4.33 -0.24 12.89
CA PRO A 124 -5.08 -0.19 14.13
C PRO A 124 -4.55 1.02 14.90
N LYS A 125 -5.41 1.78 15.58
CA LYS A 125 -4.92 2.87 16.46
C LYS A 125 -3.77 2.39 17.33
N GLU A 126 -3.69 1.09 17.53
CA GLU A 126 -2.69 0.38 18.29
C GLU A 126 -2.21 -0.86 17.52
N LEU A 127 -0.91 -0.93 17.19
CA LEU A 127 -0.24 -2.13 16.69
C LEU A 127 0.31 -2.92 17.88
N LYS A 128 0.12 -4.24 17.87
CA LYS A 128 0.62 -5.15 18.94
C LYS A 128 1.53 -6.21 18.37
N LEU A 129 2.69 -6.38 19.02
CA LEU A 129 3.63 -7.44 18.71
C LEU A 129 4.29 -7.91 20.00
N GLY A 130 4.12 -9.20 20.33
CA GLY A 130 4.51 -9.71 21.64
C GLY A 130 3.80 -8.96 22.78
N ASN A 131 4.56 -8.42 23.73
CA ASN A 131 4.05 -7.58 24.81
C ASN A 131 4.14 -6.08 24.51
N VAL A 132 4.57 -5.69 23.29
CA VAL A 132 4.76 -4.31 22.89
C VAL A 132 3.56 -3.82 22.10
N SER A 133 3.09 -2.62 22.43
CA SER A 133 2.00 -1.90 21.79
C SER A 133 2.48 -0.55 21.27
N LEU A 134 2.15 -0.21 20.04
CA LEU A 134 2.41 1.10 19.43
C LEU A 134 1.09 1.81 19.15
N ASN A 135 0.80 2.88 19.88
CA ASN A 135 -0.26 3.83 19.52
C ASN A 135 0.31 4.87 18.55
N VAL A 136 -0.12 4.79 17.29
CA VAL A 136 0.43 5.63 16.21
C VAL A 136 -0.07 7.08 16.31
N GLU A 137 -1.31 7.31 16.76
CA GLU A 137 -1.90 8.64 16.87
C GLU A 137 -1.24 9.42 18.03
N GLU A 138 -1.04 8.77 19.17
CA GLU A 138 -0.42 9.37 20.36
C GLU A 138 1.10 9.31 20.32
N GLN A 139 1.67 8.63 19.33
CA GLN A 139 3.11 8.40 19.19
C GLN A 139 3.72 7.75 20.44
N GLU A 140 3.02 6.77 21.00
CA GLU A 140 3.40 6.09 22.23
C GLU A 140 3.72 4.62 21.99
N LEU A 141 4.88 4.20 22.49
CA LEU A 141 5.32 2.80 22.53
C LEU A 141 5.22 2.32 23.98
N SER A 142 4.54 1.21 24.21
CA SER A 142 4.25 0.72 25.56
C SER A 142 4.44 -0.79 25.70
N SER A 143 4.75 -1.24 26.92
CA SER A 143 4.81 -2.62 27.37
C SER A 143 4.57 -2.66 28.88
N ALA A 144 5.60 -2.94 29.71
CA ALA A 144 5.54 -2.77 31.16
C ALA A 144 5.50 -1.29 31.58
N SER A 145 6.03 -0.42 30.76
CA SER A 145 5.96 1.06 30.85
C SER A 145 5.68 1.66 29.48
N ALA A 146 5.45 2.96 29.41
CA ALA A 146 5.20 3.67 28.17
C ALA A 146 6.26 4.74 27.92
N ILE A 147 6.63 4.95 26.65
CA ILE A 147 7.57 5.98 26.21
C ILE A 147 7.06 6.65 24.94
N ARG A 148 7.25 7.97 24.84
CA ARG A 148 6.87 8.73 23.68
C ARG A 148 7.92 8.62 22.57
N LEU A 149 7.44 8.46 21.34
CA LEU A 149 8.25 8.44 20.13
C LEU A 149 8.19 9.78 19.41
N GLY A 150 9.24 10.12 18.66
CA GLY A 150 9.16 11.16 17.64
C GLY A 150 8.40 10.69 16.41
N SER A 151 8.00 11.63 15.55
CA SER A 151 7.20 11.32 14.33
C SER A 151 7.89 10.30 13.41
N LYS A 152 9.18 10.45 13.13
CA LYS A 152 9.96 9.51 12.30
C LYS A 152 10.22 8.17 13.02
N GLU A 153 10.42 8.18 14.35
CA GLU A 153 10.50 6.94 15.14
C GLU A 153 9.20 6.14 15.08
N THR A 154 8.06 6.83 15.17
CA THR A 154 6.73 6.21 15.05
C THR A 154 6.53 5.61 13.67
N LYS A 155 6.87 6.36 12.59
CA LYS A 155 6.82 5.84 11.21
C LYS A 155 7.70 4.60 11.05
N LEU A 156 8.93 4.64 11.55
CA LEU A 156 9.88 3.52 11.47
C LEU A 156 9.42 2.31 12.27
N MET A 157 8.99 2.50 13.53
CA MET A 157 8.50 1.41 14.37
C MET A 157 7.26 0.75 13.78
N LYS A 158 6.31 1.57 13.28
CA LYS A 158 5.14 1.09 12.53
C LYS A 158 5.54 0.24 11.33
N PHE A 159 6.48 0.73 10.52
CA PHE A 159 6.95 0.02 9.33
C PHE A 159 7.53 -1.34 9.69
N LEU A 160 8.39 -1.40 10.70
CA LEU A 160 9.00 -2.66 11.17
C LEU A 160 7.95 -3.63 11.76
N MET A 161 6.98 -3.14 12.54
CA MET A 161 5.92 -3.98 13.13
C MET A 161 5.00 -4.59 12.06
N LEU A 162 4.72 -3.87 10.98
CA LEU A 162 3.92 -4.38 9.84
C LEU A 162 4.68 -5.43 9.01
N HIS A 163 6.01 -5.48 9.14
CA HIS A 163 6.89 -6.40 8.42
C HIS A 163 7.64 -7.35 9.37
N GLU A 164 6.99 -7.78 10.47
CA GLU A 164 7.57 -8.73 11.44
C GLU A 164 8.22 -9.93 10.74
N GLY A 165 9.45 -10.25 11.11
CA GLY A 165 10.21 -11.38 10.58
C GLY A 165 10.74 -11.23 9.16
N LYS A 166 10.45 -10.10 8.48
CA LYS A 166 11.01 -9.82 7.15
C LYS A 166 12.28 -9.00 7.26
N GLU A 167 13.25 -9.33 6.44
CA GLU A 167 14.47 -8.56 6.30
C GLU A 167 14.20 -7.34 5.38
N MET A 168 14.36 -6.14 5.93
CA MET A 168 14.09 -4.86 5.26
C MET A 168 15.41 -4.13 5.03
N ASP A 169 15.75 -3.86 3.77
CA ASP A 169 16.98 -3.14 3.48
C ASP A 169 16.91 -1.64 3.81
N THR A 170 18.06 -1.02 4.04
CA THR A 170 18.16 0.41 4.38
C THR A 170 17.51 1.33 3.33
N GLN A 171 17.55 0.98 2.04
CA GLN A 171 16.95 1.78 0.96
C GLN A 171 15.43 1.70 1.00
N GLU A 172 14.89 0.53 1.27
CA GLU A 172 13.46 0.32 1.40
C GLU A 172 12.91 1.07 2.60
N ILE A 173 13.60 1.01 3.75
CA ILE A 173 13.25 1.78 4.94
C ILE A 173 13.26 3.29 4.64
N LEU A 174 14.28 3.80 3.96
CA LEU A 174 14.37 5.21 3.58
C LEU A 174 13.18 5.65 2.73
N ARG A 175 12.83 4.88 1.71
CA ARG A 175 11.72 5.19 0.81
C ARG A 175 10.36 5.27 1.52
N HIS A 176 10.16 4.47 2.60
CA HIS A 176 8.88 4.43 3.31
C HIS A 176 8.79 5.37 4.51
N VAL A 177 9.90 5.68 5.15
CA VAL A 177 9.92 6.48 6.38
C VAL A 177 10.32 7.93 6.11
N TRP A 178 11.19 8.16 5.13
CA TRP A 178 11.70 9.47 4.72
C TRP A 178 11.34 9.80 3.26
N ASP A 179 10.15 9.41 2.82
CA ASP A 179 9.58 9.65 1.49
C ASP A 179 9.51 11.14 1.10
N ASP A 180 9.46 12.02 2.11
CA ASP A 180 9.45 13.48 2.01
C ASP A 180 10.86 14.13 2.01
N GLU A 181 11.95 13.34 2.16
CA GLU A 181 13.32 13.83 2.32
C GLU A 181 14.31 13.06 1.41
N PRO A 182 14.32 13.30 0.08
CA PRO A 182 15.04 12.46 -0.88
C PRO A 182 16.57 12.48 -0.75
N ASP A 183 17.16 13.54 -0.16
CA ASP A 183 18.61 13.73 -0.03
C ASP A 183 19.17 13.26 1.33
N ILE A 184 18.37 12.52 2.13
CA ILE A 184 18.81 12.12 3.47
C ILE A 184 19.86 10.99 3.43
N SER A 185 20.87 11.07 4.29
CA SER A 185 21.91 10.04 4.40
C SER A 185 21.35 8.70 4.91
N LYS A 186 21.90 7.59 4.36
CA LYS A 186 21.57 6.24 4.82
C LYS A 186 21.89 6.01 6.30
N ASP A 187 22.83 6.73 6.87
CA ASP A 187 23.22 6.61 8.28
C ASP A 187 22.09 7.02 9.23
N ILE A 188 21.12 7.81 8.74
CA ILE A 188 19.97 8.20 9.54
C ILE A 188 19.16 6.97 10.02
N VAL A 189 19.04 5.97 9.16
CA VAL A 189 18.30 4.73 9.50
C VAL A 189 18.95 4.05 10.69
N TRP A 190 20.27 3.88 10.69
CA TRP A 190 21.00 3.28 11.80
C TRP A 190 20.81 4.06 13.10
N MET A 191 20.87 5.37 13.05
CA MET A 191 20.67 6.22 14.23
C MET A 191 19.26 6.02 14.83
N TYR A 192 18.23 6.04 13.99
CA TYR A 192 16.85 5.83 14.46
C TYR A 192 16.58 4.39 14.93
N ILE A 193 17.19 3.40 14.28
CA ILE A 193 17.16 2.01 14.75
C ILE A 193 17.79 1.88 16.14
N SER A 194 18.92 2.56 16.39
CA SER A 194 19.57 2.56 17.70
C SER A 194 18.67 3.19 18.78
N PHE A 195 18.02 4.30 18.49
CA PHE A 195 17.04 4.90 19.42
C PHE A 195 15.87 3.99 19.71
N LEU A 196 15.33 3.30 18.70
CA LEU A 196 14.24 2.34 18.91
C LEU A 196 14.68 1.12 19.73
N LYS A 197 15.90 0.61 19.54
CA LYS A 197 16.46 -0.46 20.36
C LYS A 197 16.53 -0.08 21.84
N GLU A 198 17.09 1.08 22.15
CA GLU A 198 17.15 1.62 23.53
C GLU A 198 15.76 1.79 24.15
N LYS A 199 14.80 2.31 23.38
CA LYS A 199 13.42 2.51 23.84
C LYS A 199 12.70 1.17 24.09
N LEU A 200 12.87 0.19 23.20
CA LEU A 200 12.32 -1.17 23.39
C LEU A 200 12.88 -1.85 24.66
N GLU A 201 14.17 -1.66 24.95
CA GLU A 201 14.79 -2.15 26.19
C GLU A 201 14.23 -1.43 27.41
N SER A 202 14.10 -0.10 27.36
CA SER A 202 13.62 0.71 28.49
C SER A 202 12.19 0.39 28.92
N ILE A 203 11.33 -0.06 28.00
CA ILE A 203 9.96 -0.50 28.29
C ILE A 203 9.85 -2.01 28.59
N HIS A 204 10.95 -2.73 28.64
CA HIS A 204 11.00 -4.20 28.81
C HIS A 204 10.22 -4.96 27.73
N GLY A 205 10.35 -4.52 26.46
CA GLY A 205 9.76 -5.17 25.32
C GLY A 205 10.36 -6.55 25.05
N ASN A 206 9.52 -7.52 24.71
CA ASN A 206 9.94 -8.87 24.30
C ASN A 206 10.16 -9.01 22.79
N ILE A 207 10.38 -7.90 22.11
CA ILE A 207 10.78 -7.84 20.70
C ILE A 207 12.11 -7.12 20.59
N MET A 208 12.84 -7.38 19.49
CA MET A 208 14.12 -6.76 19.22
C MET A 208 14.31 -6.49 17.73
N ILE A 209 15.11 -5.48 17.40
CA ILE A 209 15.49 -5.20 16.02
C ILE A 209 16.89 -5.77 15.79
N GLU A 210 17.02 -6.75 14.92
CA GLU A 210 18.31 -7.30 14.48
C GLU A 210 18.79 -6.52 13.24
N GLY A 211 20.10 -6.56 12.99
CA GLY A 211 20.71 -5.92 11.82
C GLY A 211 21.93 -5.08 12.18
N THR A 212 22.67 -4.69 11.13
CA THR A 212 23.92 -3.93 11.22
C THR A 212 23.86 -2.63 10.44
N GLN A 213 24.71 -1.68 10.79
CA GLN A 213 24.78 -0.37 10.10
C GLN A 213 25.01 -0.53 8.59
N GLY A 214 24.16 0.12 7.79
CA GLY A 214 24.22 0.10 6.33
C GLY A 214 23.70 -1.19 5.67
N GLY A 215 23.31 -2.20 6.47
CA GLY A 215 22.73 -3.44 6.00
C GLY A 215 21.20 -3.46 6.05
N SER A 216 20.66 -4.63 6.34
CA SER A 216 19.22 -4.87 6.50
C SER A 216 18.86 -4.98 7.98
N TYR A 217 17.57 -4.80 8.27
CA TYR A 217 17.01 -4.87 9.62
C TYR A 217 15.78 -5.76 9.65
N THR A 218 15.66 -6.54 10.73
CA THR A 218 14.52 -7.43 10.96
C THR A 218 13.97 -7.21 12.36
N LEU A 219 12.66 -7.02 12.50
CA LEU A 219 12.00 -7.02 13.80
C LEU A 219 11.58 -8.45 14.16
N VAL A 220 12.05 -8.95 15.29
CA VAL A 220 11.81 -10.33 15.76
C VAL A 220 11.34 -10.35 17.21
N ARG A 221 10.73 -11.44 17.63
CA ARG A 221 10.44 -11.71 19.06
C ARG A 221 11.68 -12.28 19.72
N LYS A 222 11.93 -11.86 20.97
CA LYS A 222 12.99 -12.44 21.82
C LYS A 222 12.64 -13.86 22.26
#